data_756a5c729de75d319c427698bcc2cee8
#
_entry.id   756a5c729de75d319c427698bcc2cee8
#
_cell.length_a   1.000
_cell.length_b   1.000
_cell.length_c   1.000
_cell.angle_alpha   90.00
_cell.angle_beta   90.00
_cell.angle_gamma   90.00
#
_symmetry.space_group_name_H-M   'P 1'
#
loop_
_entity.id
_entity.type
_entity.pdbx_description
1 polymer ?
#
loop_
_entity_poly.entity_id
_entity_poly.type
_entity_poly.pdbx_seq_one_letter_code
_entity_poly.pdbx_strand_id
1 'polypeptide(L)'
;MRTQHFNIFNTGTESFFTPGTQLANIARVKPDAPAVIYVSPENKETVMTWQELHELSNRIAWYLLDQGIGPGKSVLAALPNIPTHIALAFGIWKTGACYVPVSNRAPQRNLMEICTCVSPALVITNRKKPDGYPGLSTAELKTLCAGYSVQLPPDVLAIPNLANCSGGTTGKTKVIEQDMPAGESDEGLRTWFSVSGMRFEMRQLLAGPLF
;
A
#
# COMPACT_ATOMS: atom_id res chain seq x y z
N MET A 1 -8.01 26.23 2.74
CA MET A 1 -7.76 25.88 1.34
C MET A 1 -8.72 24.77 0.97
N ARG A 2 -9.55 24.96 -0.05
CA ARG A 2 -10.50 23.93 -0.50
C ARG A 2 -9.71 22.82 -1.17
N THR A 3 -9.76 21.61 -0.62
CA THR A 3 -9.30 20.40 -1.28
C THR A 3 -10.08 20.27 -2.58
N GLN A 4 -9.42 20.51 -3.71
CA GLN A 4 -10.03 20.19 -5.01
C GLN A 4 -10.10 18.66 -5.06
N HIS A 5 -11.30 18.12 -4.96
CA HIS A 5 -11.56 16.75 -5.35
C HIS A 5 -11.29 16.66 -6.85
N PHE A 6 -10.16 16.11 -7.22
CA PHE A 6 -9.86 15.77 -8.60
C PHE A 6 -10.76 14.60 -9.00
N ASN A 7 -11.92 14.92 -9.51
CA ASN A 7 -12.82 13.96 -10.11
C ASN A 7 -12.41 13.77 -11.57
N ILE A 8 -11.33 13.04 -11.80
CA ILE A 8 -10.73 12.87 -13.14
C ILE A 8 -11.66 12.03 -14.05
N PHE A 9 -12.60 11.30 -13.47
CA PHE A 9 -13.50 10.38 -14.19
C PHE A 9 -14.98 10.69 -14.00
N ASN A 10 -15.34 11.90 -13.55
CA ASN A 10 -16.75 12.25 -13.41
C ASN A 10 -17.38 12.57 -14.77
N THR A 11 -17.72 11.56 -15.53
CA THR A 11 -18.67 11.64 -16.66
C THR A 11 -20.10 11.41 -16.18
N GLY A 12 -20.45 11.93 -15.01
CA GLY A 12 -21.85 12.14 -14.59
C GLY A 12 -22.53 11.01 -13.83
N THR A 13 -22.04 9.76 -13.81
CA THR A 13 -22.73 8.62 -13.16
C THR A 13 -21.85 7.54 -12.56
N GLU A 14 -20.54 7.56 -12.77
CA GLU A 14 -19.65 6.49 -12.29
C GLU A 14 -19.06 6.80 -10.92
N SER A 15 -19.22 5.86 -9.99
CA SER A 15 -18.58 5.91 -8.68
C SER A 15 -17.13 5.46 -8.81
N PHE A 16 -16.18 6.31 -8.42
CA PHE A 16 -14.78 5.96 -8.28
C PHE A 16 -14.50 5.56 -6.82
N PHE A 17 -13.91 4.39 -6.64
CA PHE A 17 -13.58 3.85 -5.32
C PHE A 17 -12.07 3.87 -5.09
N THR A 18 -11.64 4.56 -4.04
CA THR A 18 -10.27 4.45 -3.55
C THR A 18 -10.02 3.10 -2.89
N PRO A 19 -8.76 2.65 -2.73
CA PRO A 19 -8.45 1.45 -1.97
C PRO A 19 -9.01 1.49 -0.54
N GLY A 20 -9.08 2.69 0.06
CA GLY A 20 -9.65 2.91 1.38
C GLY A 20 -11.14 2.61 1.44
N THR A 21 -11.92 3.17 0.53
CA THR A 21 -13.38 2.96 0.46
C THR A 21 -13.73 1.54 0.02
N GLN A 22 -12.98 0.96 -0.91
CA GLN A 22 -13.17 -0.46 -1.32
C GLN A 22 -12.96 -1.40 -0.13
N LEU A 23 -11.85 -1.24 0.59
CA LEU A 23 -11.55 -2.08 1.75
C LEU A 23 -12.59 -1.91 2.87
N ALA A 24 -13.03 -0.68 3.13
CA ALA A 24 -14.08 -0.40 4.11
C ALA A 24 -15.40 -1.10 3.75
N ASN A 25 -15.78 -1.06 2.47
CA ASN A 25 -17.00 -1.72 1.99
C ASN A 25 -16.93 -3.24 2.14
N ILE A 26 -15.80 -3.85 1.79
CA ILE A 26 -15.62 -5.30 1.95
C ILE A 26 -15.62 -5.69 3.43
N ALA A 27 -14.89 -4.97 4.28
CA ALA A 27 -14.84 -5.23 5.71
C ALA A 27 -16.23 -5.12 6.36
N ARG A 28 -17.07 -4.17 5.93
CA ARG A 28 -18.44 -4.03 6.41
C ARG A 28 -19.35 -5.22 6.03
N VAL A 29 -19.16 -5.80 4.83
CA VAL A 29 -20.00 -6.88 4.31
C VAL A 29 -19.52 -8.25 4.77
N LYS A 30 -18.20 -8.46 4.88
CA LYS A 30 -17.57 -9.75 5.19
C LYS A 30 -16.46 -9.59 6.23
N PRO A 31 -16.72 -9.04 7.45
CA PRO A 31 -15.68 -8.69 8.41
C PRO A 31 -14.78 -9.87 8.78
N ASP A 32 -15.38 -11.03 9.04
CA ASP A 32 -14.69 -12.22 9.55
C ASP A 32 -14.12 -13.13 8.45
N ALA A 33 -14.42 -12.82 7.18
CA ALA A 33 -13.89 -13.62 6.09
C ALA A 33 -12.38 -13.37 5.89
N PRO A 34 -11.62 -14.40 5.46
CA PRO A 34 -10.19 -14.25 5.18
C PRO A 34 -9.93 -13.22 4.08
N ALA A 35 -9.13 -12.21 4.38
CA ALA A 35 -8.56 -11.27 3.43
C ALA A 35 -7.19 -11.74 2.95
N VAL A 36 -6.35 -12.20 3.90
CA VAL A 36 -5.00 -12.68 3.64
C VAL A 36 -4.80 -13.99 4.37
N ILE A 37 -4.39 -15.02 3.63
CA ILE A 37 -3.93 -16.29 4.20
C ILE A 37 -2.41 -16.33 3.94
N TYR A 38 -1.63 -16.27 4.99
CA TYR A 38 -0.18 -16.27 4.90
C TYR A 38 0.38 -17.60 5.45
N VAL A 39 1.23 -18.24 4.66
CA VAL A 39 1.96 -19.43 5.09
C VAL A 39 3.42 -19.05 5.26
N SER A 40 3.93 -19.19 6.47
CA SER A 40 5.33 -18.88 6.80
C SER A 40 6.30 -19.91 6.18
N PRO A 41 7.62 -19.59 6.11
CA PRO A 41 8.62 -20.57 5.67
C PRO A 41 8.63 -21.87 6.50
N GLU A 42 8.18 -21.80 7.77
CA GLU A 42 8.04 -22.94 8.67
C GLU A 42 6.70 -23.67 8.50
N ASN A 43 5.97 -23.38 7.41
CA ASN A 43 4.67 -23.96 7.09
C ASN A 43 3.57 -23.69 8.14
N LYS A 44 3.67 -22.52 8.81
CA LYS A 44 2.65 -22.07 9.76
C LYS A 44 1.69 -21.11 9.06
N GLU A 45 0.41 -21.46 9.05
CA GLU A 45 -0.64 -20.61 8.52
C GLU A 45 -1.04 -19.51 9.51
N THR A 46 -1.26 -18.33 8.99
CA THR A 46 -1.84 -17.18 9.70
C THR A 46 -2.90 -16.54 8.80
N VAL A 47 -4.07 -16.30 9.34
CA VAL A 47 -5.18 -15.66 8.64
C VAL A 47 -5.36 -14.25 9.18
N MET A 48 -5.51 -13.29 8.27
CA MET A 48 -5.94 -11.92 8.56
C MET A 48 -7.31 -11.72 7.90
N THR A 49 -8.29 -11.34 8.67
CA THR A 49 -9.64 -11.07 8.16
C THR A 49 -9.73 -9.71 7.46
N TRP A 50 -10.84 -9.45 6.74
CA TRP A 50 -11.08 -8.14 6.12
C TRP A 50 -11.18 -7.03 7.16
N GLN A 51 -11.79 -7.31 8.32
CA GLN A 51 -11.87 -6.34 9.41
C GLN A 51 -10.49 -6.03 9.98
N GLU A 52 -9.68 -7.04 10.25
CA GLU A 52 -8.32 -6.85 10.77
C GLU A 52 -7.42 -6.08 9.80
N LEU A 53 -7.52 -6.38 8.49
CA LEU A 53 -6.79 -5.64 7.46
C LEU A 53 -7.25 -4.18 7.40
N HIS A 54 -8.57 -3.94 7.45
CA HIS A 54 -9.15 -2.60 7.46
C HIS A 54 -8.68 -1.78 8.65
N GLU A 55 -8.79 -2.33 9.86
CA GLU A 55 -8.40 -1.65 11.09
C GLU A 55 -6.89 -1.37 11.16
N LEU A 56 -6.06 -2.37 10.85
CA LEU A 56 -4.62 -2.20 10.87
C LEU A 56 -4.17 -1.14 9.85
N SER A 57 -4.72 -1.17 8.64
CA SER A 57 -4.38 -0.16 7.63
C SER A 57 -4.88 1.25 7.98
N ASN A 58 -6.01 1.37 8.72
CA ASN A 58 -6.47 2.66 9.24
C ASN A 58 -5.54 3.21 10.32
N ARG A 59 -5.13 2.38 11.28
CA ARG A 59 -4.15 2.76 12.31
C ARG A 59 -2.83 3.24 11.68
N ILE A 60 -2.35 2.50 10.67
CA ILE A 60 -1.14 2.89 9.92
C ILE A 60 -1.36 4.23 9.22
N ALA A 61 -2.50 4.42 8.56
CA ALA A 61 -2.80 5.67 7.86
C ALA A 61 -2.84 6.87 8.82
N TRP A 62 -3.53 6.74 9.96
CA TRP A 62 -3.56 7.79 10.97
C TRP A 62 -2.18 8.12 11.54
N TYR A 63 -1.37 7.10 11.82
CA TYR A 63 0.02 7.30 12.23
C TYR A 63 0.80 8.08 11.17
N LEU A 64 0.71 7.67 9.90
CA LEU A 64 1.43 8.34 8.80
C LEU A 64 0.98 9.80 8.63
N LEU A 65 -0.33 10.07 8.71
CA LEU A 65 -0.87 11.44 8.66
C LEU A 65 -0.35 12.31 9.80
N ASP A 66 -0.26 11.76 11.01
CA ASP A 66 0.29 12.46 12.19
C ASP A 66 1.79 12.79 11.99
N GLN A 67 2.52 11.95 11.25
CA GLN A 67 3.90 12.21 10.86
C GLN A 67 4.02 13.16 9.63
N GLY A 68 2.92 13.75 9.18
CA GLY A 68 2.88 14.65 8.01
C GLY A 68 3.10 13.92 6.66
N ILE A 69 2.83 12.61 6.61
CA ILE A 69 2.97 11.79 5.39
C ILE A 69 1.59 11.67 4.72
N GLY A 70 1.46 12.34 3.59
CA GLY A 70 0.24 12.43 2.78
C GLY A 70 0.58 12.69 1.31
N PRO A 71 -0.31 13.40 0.57
CA PRO A 71 -0.09 13.70 -0.85
C PRO A 71 1.27 14.35 -1.12
N GLY A 72 1.94 13.93 -2.18
CA GLY A 72 3.28 14.40 -2.56
C GLY A 72 4.42 13.84 -1.70
N LYS A 73 4.13 12.92 -0.78
CA LYS A 73 5.14 12.17 -0.02
C LYS A 73 5.15 10.72 -0.49
N SER A 74 6.25 10.03 -0.23
CA SER A 74 6.38 8.61 -0.53
C SER A 74 6.82 7.82 0.70
N VAL A 75 6.38 6.56 0.77
CA VAL A 75 6.82 5.59 1.78
C VAL A 75 7.40 4.38 1.07
N LEU A 76 8.67 4.10 1.36
CA LEU A 76 9.37 2.95 0.82
C LEU A 76 9.16 1.73 1.73
N ALA A 77 8.75 0.61 1.14
CA ALA A 77 8.58 -0.65 1.83
C ALA A 77 9.52 -1.72 1.26
N ALA A 78 10.56 -2.06 2.01
CA ALA A 78 11.49 -3.16 1.69
C ALA A 78 11.18 -4.38 2.58
N LEU A 79 10.06 -5.04 2.29
CA LEU A 79 9.48 -6.09 3.11
C LEU A 79 9.24 -7.39 2.32
N PRO A 80 9.28 -8.56 2.98
CA PRO A 80 8.78 -9.80 2.38
C PRO A 80 7.26 -9.77 2.22
N ASN A 81 6.71 -10.77 1.53
CA ASN A 81 5.26 -10.99 1.45
C ASN A 81 4.72 -11.44 2.81
N ILE A 82 4.32 -10.50 3.63
CA ILE A 82 3.71 -10.72 4.95
C ILE A 82 2.42 -9.91 5.06
N PRO A 83 1.46 -10.30 5.91
CA PRO A 83 0.18 -9.57 6.05
C PRO A 83 0.35 -8.09 6.37
N THR A 84 1.33 -7.74 7.20
CA THR A 84 1.63 -6.32 7.54
C THR A 84 2.06 -5.50 6.31
N HIS A 85 2.70 -6.11 5.30
CA HIS A 85 3.08 -5.43 4.08
C HIS A 85 1.85 -4.98 3.28
N ILE A 86 0.84 -5.85 3.20
CA ILE A 86 -0.43 -5.52 2.54
C ILE A 86 -1.17 -4.41 3.31
N ALA A 87 -1.25 -4.53 4.64
CA ALA A 87 -1.87 -3.49 5.46
C ALA A 87 -1.15 -2.14 5.34
N LEU A 88 0.19 -2.16 5.22
CA LEU A 88 1.00 -0.96 5.00
C LEU A 88 0.68 -0.31 3.64
N ALA A 89 0.60 -1.07 2.57
CA ALA A 89 0.25 -0.55 1.24
C ALA A 89 -1.11 0.17 1.26
N PHE A 90 -2.14 -0.47 1.83
CA PHE A 90 -3.45 0.18 2.03
C PHE A 90 -3.36 1.41 2.93
N GLY A 91 -2.58 1.35 4.01
CA GLY A 91 -2.35 2.49 4.90
C GLY A 91 -1.74 3.68 4.19
N ILE A 92 -0.75 3.45 3.33
CA ILE A 92 -0.10 4.49 2.53
C ILE A 92 -1.09 5.11 1.55
N TRP A 93 -1.81 4.32 0.77
CA TRP A 93 -2.79 4.85 -0.18
C TRP A 93 -3.92 5.64 0.49
N LYS A 94 -4.34 5.26 1.70
CA LYS A 94 -5.33 5.99 2.48
C LYS A 94 -4.87 7.38 2.91
N THR A 95 -3.57 7.65 2.93
CA THR A 95 -3.03 8.99 3.21
C THR A 95 -2.86 9.85 1.96
N GLY A 96 -3.04 9.30 0.77
CA GLY A 96 -2.72 9.96 -0.49
C GLY A 96 -1.22 9.94 -0.85
N ALA A 97 -0.39 9.24 -0.08
CA ALA A 97 1.03 9.11 -0.34
C ALA A 97 1.34 8.05 -1.41
N CYS A 98 2.50 8.17 -2.04
CA CYS A 98 3.00 7.21 -3.01
C CYS A 98 3.61 5.99 -2.29
N TYR A 99 3.19 4.79 -2.68
CA TYR A 99 3.77 3.54 -2.22
C TYR A 99 4.97 3.15 -3.10
N VAL A 100 6.12 2.86 -2.46
CA VAL A 100 7.36 2.47 -3.14
C VAL A 100 7.78 1.08 -2.68
N PRO A 101 7.29 0.02 -3.32
CA PRO A 101 7.70 -1.34 -2.98
C PRO A 101 9.09 -1.65 -3.51
N VAL A 102 9.91 -2.28 -2.68
CA VAL A 102 11.27 -2.69 -3.01
C VAL A 102 11.53 -4.09 -2.50
N SER A 103 12.30 -4.86 -3.27
CA SER A 103 12.72 -6.18 -2.83
C SER A 103 13.36 -6.15 -1.45
N ASN A 104 12.85 -6.94 -0.53
CA ASN A 104 13.47 -7.13 0.78
C ASN A 104 14.86 -7.83 0.69
N ARG A 105 15.20 -8.37 -0.47
CA ARG A 105 16.51 -8.97 -0.78
C ARG A 105 17.46 -8.03 -1.51
N ALA A 106 16.99 -6.82 -1.86
CA ALA A 106 17.84 -5.84 -2.54
C ALA A 106 19.12 -5.59 -1.74
N PRO A 107 20.30 -5.54 -2.39
CA PRO A 107 21.52 -5.13 -1.73
C PRO A 107 21.39 -3.76 -1.06
N GLN A 108 22.05 -3.54 0.06
CA GLN A 108 21.97 -2.27 0.80
C GLN A 108 22.31 -1.06 -0.08
N ARG A 109 23.29 -1.22 -0.97
CA ARG A 109 23.67 -0.18 -1.94
C ARG A 109 22.47 0.19 -2.84
N ASN A 110 21.76 -0.79 -3.37
CA ASN A 110 20.60 -0.54 -4.24
C ASN A 110 19.47 0.15 -3.47
N LEU A 111 19.23 -0.26 -2.22
CA LEU A 111 18.26 0.39 -1.36
C LEU A 111 18.61 1.86 -1.13
N MET A 112 19.88 2.19 -0.90
CA MET A 112 20.37 3.57 -0.77
C MET A 112 20.21 4.37 -2.07
N GLU A 113 20.51 3.76 -3.23
CA GLU A 113 20.32 4.41 -4.53
C GLU A 113 18.84 4.74 -4.77
N ILE A 114 17.92 3.81 -4.44
CA ILE A 114 16.47 4.04 -4.54
C ILE A 114 16.06 5.18 -3.60
N CYS A 115 16.49 5.15 -2.35
CA CYS A 115 16.21 6.23 -1.39
C CYS A 115 16.70 7.59 -1.89
N THR A 116 17.87 7.64 -2.53
CA THR A 116 18.40 8.89 -3.11
C THR A 116 17.52 9.38 -4.28
N CYS A 117 17.00 8.47 -5.10
CA CYS A 117 16.14 8.84 -6.24
C CYS A 117 14.73 9.28 -5.79
N VAL A 118 14.14 8.58 -4.80
CA VAL A 118 12.75 8.78 -4.38
C VAL A 118 12.63 9.79 -3.24
N SER A 119 13.68 9.95 -2.42
CA SER A 119 13.66 10.75 -1.19
C SER A 119 12.47 10.43 -0.29
N PRO A 120 12.27 9.14 0.12
CA PRO A 120 11.09 8.74 0.85
C PRO A 120 11.00 9.45 2.21
N ALA A 121 9.78 9.84 2.59
CA ALA A 121 9.52 10.42 3.90
C ALA A 121 9.70 9.39 5.03
N LEU A 122 9.50 8.10 4.71
CA LEU A 122 9.67 6.99 5.66
C LEU A 122 10.07 5.72 4.91
N VAL A 123 10.96 4.94 5.52
CA VAL A 123 11.38 3.61 5.03
C VAL A 123 10.91 2.54 6.02
N ILE A 124 10.17 1.55 5.55
CA ILE A 124 9.77 0.39 6.35
C ILE A 124 10.57 -0.82 5.91
N THR A 125 11.40 -1.33 6.82
CA THR A 125 12.24 -2.51 6.55
C THR A 125 12.59 -3.25 7.82
N ASN A 126 12.64 -4.59 7.75
CA ASN A 126 13.11 -5.46 8.86
C ASN A 126 14.63 -5.73 8.78
N ARG A 127 15.33 -5.06 7.88
CA ARG A 127 16.77 -5.13 7.71
C ARG A 127 17.45 -3.84 8.22
N LYS A 128 18.74 -3.68 7.94
CA LYS A 128 19.45 -2.43 8.23
C LYS A 128 18.74 -1.28 7.54
N LYS A 129 18.36 -0.25 8.32
CA LYS A 129 17.73 0.97 7.80
C LYS A 129 18.74 1.76 6.97
N PRO A 130 18.33 2.40 5.88
CA PRO A 130 19.21 3.28 5.10
C PRO A 130 19.67 4.47 5.94
N ASP A 131 20.95 4.78 5.91
CA ASP A 131 21.51 5.91 6.65
C ASP A 131 20.98 7.25 6.05
N GLY A 132 20.61 8.18 6.91
CA GLY A 132 20.08 9.49 6.50
C GLY A 132 18.59 9.54 6.19
N TYR A 133 17.86 8.43 6.31
CA TYR A 133 16.41 8.37 6.10
C TYR A 133 15.68 7.88 7.34
N PRO A 134 14.53 8.49 7.70
CA PRO A 134 13.67 7.95 8.75
C PRO A 134 13.26 6.53 8.41
N GLY A 135 13.32 5.62 9.36
CA GLY A 135 12.98 4.23 9.09
C GLY A 135 12.46 3.48 10.30
N LEU A 136 11.56 2.53 10.06
CA LEU A 136 10.96 1.66 11.06
C LEU A 136 10.98 0.20 10.58
N SER A 137 11.09 -0.72 11.52
CA SER A 137 10.73 -2.12 11.31
C SER A 137 9.21 -2.29 11.37
N THR A 138 8.71 -3.43 10.90
CA THR A 138 7.28 -3.76 11.04
C THR A 138 6.84 -3.90 12.50
N ALA A 139 7.73 -4.30 13.41
CA ALA A 139 7.45 -4.37 14.83
C ALA A 139 7.31 -2.97 15.45
N GLU A 140 8.25 -2.06 15.16
CA GLU A 140 8.18 -0.67 15.60
C GLU A 140 6.92 0.01 15.04
N LEU A 141 6.62 -0.17 13.74
CA LEU A 141 5.40 0.37 13.12
C LEU A 141 4.14 -0.11 13.84
N LYS A 142 4.01 -1.41 14.11
CA LYS A 142 2.86 -1.96 14.83
C LYS A 142 2.70 -1.38 16.23
N THR A 143 3.80 -1.21 16.95
CA THR A 143 3.80 -0.62 18.29
C THR A 143 3.36 0.85 18.24
N LEU A 144 3.93 1.63 17.31
CA LEU A 144 3.64 3.05 17.19
C LEU A 144 2.20 3.31 16.74
N CYS A 145 1.67 2.51 15.81
CA CYS A 145 0.31 2.72 15.32
C CYS A 145 -0.79 2.10 16.22
N ALA A 146 -0.44 1.34 17.27
CA ALA A 146 -1.43 0.62 18.10
C ALA A 146 -2.46 1.52 18.78
N GLY A 147 -2.07 2.74 19.16
CA GLY A 147 -2.95 3.73 19.82
C GLY A 147 -3.80 4.57 18.87
N TYR A 148 -3.59 4.48 17.56
CA TYR A 148 -4.32 5.27 16.59
C TYR A 148 -5.70 4.71 16.29
N SER A 149 -6.57 5.56 15.71
CA SER A 149 -7.95 5.24 15.39
C SER A 149 -8.07 4.09 14.38
N VAL A 150 -9.07 3.25 14.56
CA VAL A 150 -9.49 2.22 13.59
C VAL A 150 -10.49 2.77 12.56
N GLN A 151 -10.97 3.99 12.73
CA GLN A 151 -11.89 4.62 11.77
C GLN A 151 -11.16 4.95 10.48
N LEU A 152 -11.89 4.85 9.36
CA LEU A 152 -11.35 5.24 8.06
C LEU A 152 -10.97 6.73 8.09
N PRO A 153 -9.73 7.10 7.71
CA PRO A 153 -9.36 8.50 7.55
C PRO A 153 -10.14 9.15 6.40
N PRO A 154 -10.13 10.49 6.29
CA PRO A 154 -10.72 11.19 5.16
C PRO A 154 -10.23 10.62 3.83
N ASP A 155 -11.14 10.42 2.88
CA ASP A 155 -10.83 9.80 1.60
C ASP A 155 -10.00 10.75 0.73
N VAL A 156 -8.85 10.27 0.28
CA VAL A 156 -7.87 11.02 -0.51
C VAL A 156 -7.34 10.14 -1.64
N LEU A 157 -7.16 10.72 -2.82
CA LEU A 157 -6.53 10.03 -3.95
C LEU A 157 -5.01 10.07 -3.81
N ALA A 158 -4.37 8.91 -3.85
CA ALA A 158 -2.92 8.80 -3.97
C ALA A 158 -2.52 8.95 -5.45
N ILE A 159 -1.82 10.04 -5.78
CA ILE A 159 -1.27 10.33 -7.11
C ILE A 159 0.12 10.95 -6.95
N PRO A 160 1.19 10.35 -7.47
CA PRO A 160 1.24 8.97 -8.01
C PRO A 160 0.91 7.95 -6.91
N ASN A 161 0.29 6.83 -7.30
CA ASN A 161 -0.10 5.80 -6.33
C ASN A 161 1.04 4.83 -6.01
N LEU A 162 1.93 4.62 -6.98
CA LEU A 162 2.97 3.60 -6.96
C LEU A 162 4.21 4.11 -7.68
N ALA A 163 5.38 3.86 -7.13
CA ALA A 163 6.65 4.06 -7.79
C ALA A 163 7.45 2.75 -7.78
N ASN A 164 7.62 2.17 -8.96
CA ASN A 164 8.39 0.95 -9.16
C ASN A 164 9.85 1.26 -9.46
N CYS A 165 10.75 0.47 -8.89
CA CYS A 165 12.18 0.61 -9.09
C CYS A 165 12.70 -0.53 -9.96
N SER A 166 13.22 -0.23 -11.15
CA SER A 166 13.86 -1.21 -12.00
C SER A 166 15.38 -1.16 -11.86
N GLY A 167 16.03 -2.31 -11.72
CA GLY A 167 17.47 -2.44 -11.94
C GLY A 167 17.74 -2.23 -13.44
N GLY A 168 18.22 -1.04 -13.82
CA GLY A 168 18.54 -0.77 -15.21
C GLY A 168 19.69 -1.64 -15.71
N THR A 169 19.61 -2.14 -16.94
CA THR A 169 20.71 -2.83 -17.66
C THR A 169 21.98 -1.98 -17.74
N THR A 170 21.87 -0.68 -17.51
CA THR A 170 22.95 0.30 -17.46
C THR A 170 23.56 0.49 -16.05
N GLY A 171 23.16 -0.34 -15.07
CA GLY A 171 23.65 -0.24 -13.68
C GLY A 171 23.11 0.92 -12.86
N LYS A 172 22.23 1.77 -13.41
CA LYS A 172 21.55 2.84 -12.68
C LYS A 172 20.11 2.44 -12.38
N THR A 173 19.71 2.60 -11.13
CA THR A 173 18.31 2.42 -10.71
C THR A 173 17.43 3.46 -11.40
N LYS A 174 16.33 2.99 -12.02
CA LYS A 174 15.28 3.85 -12.57
C LYS A 174 14.04 3.73 -11.71
N VAL A 175 13.43 4.86 -11.42
CA VAL A 175 12.14 4.95 -10.74
C VAL A 175 11.08 5.27 -11.80
N ILE A 176 10.01 4.49 -11.81
CA ILE A 176 8.87 4.65 -12.72
C ILE A 176 7.65 4.90 -11.84
N GLU A 177 7.18 6.13 -11.83
CA GLU A 177 5.96 6.52 -11.12
C GLU A 177 4.74 6.21 -11.99
N GLN A 178 3.72 5.64 -11.37
CA GLN A 178 2.41 5.48 -11.99
C GLN A 178 1.58 6.72 -11.72
N ASP A 179 1.50 7.59 -12.71
CA ASP A 179 0.74 8.86 -12.65
C ASP A 179 -0.78 8.61 -12.81
N MET A 180 -1.26 7.62 -12.10
CA MET A 180 -2.68 7.25 -12.02
C MET A 180 -3.12 7.24 -10.55
N PRO A 181 -4.39 7.56 -10.28
CA PRO A 181 -4.91 7.46 -8.92
C PRO A 181 -4.95 6.00 -8.44
N ALA A 182 -4.70 5.79 -7.15
CA ALA A 182 -5.02 4.52 -6.52
C ALA A 182 -6.55 4.36 -6.47
N GLY A 183 -7.05 3.29 -7.04
CA GLY A 183 -8.49 3.00 -7.08
C GLY A 183 -8.98 2.70 -8.49
N GLU A 184 -10.29 2.49 -8.61
CA GLU A 184 -10.93 2.16 -9.87
C GLU A 184 -12.40 2.58 -9.88
N SER A 185 -12.95 2.80 -11.08
CA SER A 185 -14.38 2.99 -11.29
C SER A 185 -15.12 1.65 -11.31
N ASP A 186 -16.45 1.70 -11.14
CA ASP A 186 -17.30 0.49 -11.28
C ASP A 186 -17.15 -0.16 -12.66
N GLU A 187 -17.05 0.63 -13.73
CA GLU A 187 -16.88 0.12 -15.08
C GLU A 187 -15.48 -0.47 -15.26
N GLY A 188 -14.45 0.19 -14.74
CA GLY A 188 -13.08 -0.30 -14.75
C GLY A 188 -12.95 -1.65 -14.04
N LEU A 189 -13.54 -1.79 -12.84
CA LEU A 189 -13.58 -3.04 -12.11
C LEU A 189 -14.30 -4.15 -12.91
N ARG A 190 -15.48 -3.87 -13.47
CA ARG A 190 -16.21 -4.85 -14.29
C ARG A 190 -15.43 -5.28 -15.51
N THR A 191 -14.80 -4.32 -16.20
CA THR A 191 -13.96 -4.60 -17.36
C THR A 191 -12.77 -5.46 -16.96
N TRP A 192 -12.08 -5.10 -15.87
CA TRP A 192 -10.94 -5.85 -15.40
C TRP A 192 -11.28 -7.28 -14.99
N PHE A 193 -12.38 -7.48 -14.26
CA PHE A 193 -12.89 -8.82 -13.94
C PHE A 193 -13.27 -9.63 -15.18
N SER A 194 -13.91 -9.00 -16.17
CA SER A 194 -14.28 -9.65 -17.42
C SER A 194 -13.08 -10.13 -18.22
N VAL A 195 -12.06 -9.28 -18.35
CA VAL A 195 -10.86 -9.59 -19.15
C VAL A 195 -9.93 -10.56 -18.42
N SER A 196 -9.77 -10.39 -17.11
CA SER A 196 -8.88 -11.25 -16.30
C SER A 196 -9.48 -12.63 -15.98
N GLY A 197 -10.78 -12.83 -16.18
CA GLY A 197 -11.49 -14.03 -15.77
C GLY A 197 -11.64 -14.17 -14.25
N MET A 198 -11.29 -13.13 -13.50
CA MET A 198 -11.47 -13.13 -12.05
C MET A 198 -12.95 -13.04 -11.68
N ARG A 199 -13.30 -13.60 -10.53
CA ARG A 199 -14.65 -13.59 -9.97
C ARG A 199 -14.61 -13.08 -8.55
N PHE A 200 -15.66 -12.43 -8.11
CA PHE A 200 -15.86 -12.18 -6.70
C PHE A 200 -15.78 -13.52 -5.93
N GLU A 201 -15.12 -13.51 -4.77
CA GLU A 201 -14.92 -14.70 -3.91
C GLU A 201 -13.81 -15.66 -4.35
N MET A 202 -13.06 -15.36 -5.40
CA MET A 202 -11.88 -16.16 -5.74
C MET A 202 -10.81 -16.02 -4.65
N ARG A 203 -10.15 -17.14 -4.37
CA ARG A 203 -8.86 -17.13 -3.65
C ARG A 203 -7.74 -17.10 -4.69
N GLN A 204 -6.84 -16.16 -4.52
CA GLN A 204 -5.66 -16.03 -5.39
C GLN A 204 -4.41 -16.46 -4.62
N LEU A 205 -3.59 -17.28 -5.26
CA LEU A 205 -2.25 -17.57 -4.77
C LEU A 205 -1.28 -16.52 -5.32
N LEU A 206 -0.74 -15.71 -4.44
CA LEU A 206 0.34 -14.79 -4.79
C LEU A 206 1.67 -15.55 -4.73
N ALA A 207 2.13 -16.04 -5.88
CA ALA A 207 3.41 -16.76 -6.00
C ALA A 207 4.60 -15.81 -6.25
N GLY A 208 4.34 -14.58 -6.67
CA GLY A 208 5.34 -13.53 -6.91
C GLY A 208 5.48 -12.58 -5.71
N PRO A 209 6.52 -11.73 -5.75
CA PRO A 209 6.70 -10.68 -4.73
C PRO A 209 5.64 -9.57 -4.86
N LEU A 210 5.43 -8.84 -3.75
CA LEU A 210 4.56 -7.64 -3.69
C LEU A 210 5.26 -6.36 -4.17
N PHE A 211 6.36 -6.49 -4.93
CA PHE A 211 7.19 -5.38 -5.44
C PHE A 211 7.56 -5.59 -6.90
#